data_4e864dea476c22ad4322cb4166c22371
#
_entry.id   4e864dea476c22ad4322cb4166c22371
#
_cell.length_a   1.000
_cell.length_b   1.000
_cell.length_c   1.000
_cell.angle_alpha   90.00
_cell.angle_beta   90.00
_cell.angle_gamma   90.00
#
_symmetry.space_group_name_H-M   'P 1'
#
loop_
_entity.id
_entity.type
_entity.pdbx_description
1 polymer ?
#
loop_
_entity_poly.entity_id
_entity_poly.type
_entity_poly.pdbx_seq_one_letter_code
_entity_poly.pdbx_strand_id
1 'polypeptide(L)'
;MDFLTSSDFWFLTGTSLAKTIFLIFLVVLPMVSYTVYAERRVSALIQDRVGPNRTGFPTSLIPGVTKDWSPFLGGLGQPVADAVKFLLKEDFVPGHVNKLYFWLAPCLAMMPAIVTLAAIPFGSEFLGVKMVVADINVGLLFMFAISSVSVYGIVLAGWSSNSKYPFLGGIRSTSQMISYELCMGLSAVPVLLVCGSTKLSAIVGYQVREGWLLAPFTDGGLSVREIALWVPIIIAFITFTISMFAETNRLPFDLPESETELVAGYHTEYSSMKFALFFLGEYTAMIAGSALIVVLFLGGWHLPFIPDGAGQGGLTFLHAIPSWIWGLVNITAFFAKVAVLLLVFIWVRWTLPRFRYDQLMKLGWLYLFEIALVNIFLTAGILAFTK
;
A
#
# COMPACT_ATOMS: atom_id res chain seq x y z
N MET A 1 -32.11 9.93 -19.43
CA MET A 1 -32.68 9.14 -18.35
C MET A 1 -32.60 7.64 -18.61
N ASP A 2 -32.48 7.20 -19.86
CA ASP A 2 -32.45 5.77 -20.26
C ASP A 2 -31.21 5.00 -19.79
N PHE A 3 -30.09 5.69 -19.47
CA PHE A 3 -28.88 5.06 -18.96
C PHE A 3 -29.05 4.50 -17.53
N LEU A 4 -29.83 5.17 -16.69
CA LEU A 4 -30.07 4.75 -15.30
C LEU A 4 -31.07 3.58 -15.19
N THR A 5 -31.81 3.29 -16.24
CA THR A 5 -32.81 2.19 -16.28
C THR A 5 -32.28 0.95 -17.00
N SER A 6 -31.06 1.00 -17.58
CA SER A 6 -30.46 -0.13 -18.26
C SER A 6 -30.03 -1.24 -17.30
N SER A 7 -30.28 -2.49 -17.65
CA SER A 7 -29.80 -3.67 -16.91
C SER A 7 -28.27 -3.65 -16.71
N ASP A 8 -27.55 -3.10 -17.69
CA ASP A 8 -26.09 -3.01 -17.67
C ASP A 8 -25.58 -2.03 -16.62
N PHE A 9 -26.30 -0.91 -16.38
CA PHE A 9 -25.98 0.02 -15.31
C PHE A 9 -26.08 -0.64 -13.94
N TRP A 10 -27.16 -1.35 -13.67
CA TRP A 10 -27.36 -2.05 -12.38
C TRP A 10 -26.37 -3.20 -12.18
N PHE A 11 -26.02 -3.91 -13.24
CA PHE A 11 -25.00 -4.96 -13.19
C PHE A 11 -23.61 -4.38 -12.89
N LEU A 12 -23.21 -3.29 -13.57
CA LEU A 12 -21.93 -2.62 -13.33
C LEU A 12 -21.84 -2.02 -11.93
N THR A 13 -22.90 -1.35 -11.47
CA THR A 13 -22.92 -0.77 -10.10
C THR A 13 -22.94 -1.85 -9.03
N GLY A 14 -23.71 -2.92 -9.22
CA GLY A 14 -23.76 -4.05 -8.29
C GLY A 14 -22.42 -4.78 -8.18
N THR A 15 -21.75 -5.05 -9.30
CA THR A 15 -20.43 -5.68 -9.31
C THR A 15 -19.36 -4.78 -8.71
N SER A 16 -19.38 -3.47 -8.98
CA SER A 16 -18.44 -2.52 -8.37
C SER A 16 -18.64 -2.40 -6.87
N LEU A 17 -19.87 -2.35 -6.40
CA LEU A 17 -20.20 -2.34 -4.97
C LEU A 17 -19.73 -3.65 -4.29
N ALA A 18 -19.99 -4.79 -4.90
CA ALA A 18 -19.56 -6.10 -4.38
C ALA A 18 -18.02 -6.18 -4.29
N LYS A 19 -17.29 -5.72 -5.32
CA LYS A 19 -15.83 -5.64 -5.29
C LYS A 19 -15.31 -4.70 -4.20
N THR A 20 -15.96 -3.55 -4.02
CA THR A 20 -15.58 -2.59 -2.97
C THR A 20 -15.76 -3.18 -1.58
N ILE A 21 -16.91 -3.82 -1.31
CA ILE A 21 -17.18 -4.52 -0.05
C ILE A 21 -16.16 -5.64 0.17
N PHE A 22 -15.93 -6.48 -0.84
CA PHE A 22 -14.91 -7.54 -0.79
C PHE A 22 -13.53 -6.97 -0.46
N LEU A 23 -13.09 -5.95 -1.21
CA LEU A 23 -11.78 -5.35 -1.03
C LEU A 23 -11.61 -4.77 0.38
N ILE A 24 -12.58 -4.00 0.88
CA ILE A 24 -12.47 -3.35 2.20
C ILE A 24 -12.55 -4.38 3.33
N PHE A 25 -13.61 -5.18 3.37
CA PHE A 25 -13.92 -6.02 4.54
C PHE A 25 -13.18 -7.37 4.54
N LEU A 26 -12.95 -7.98 3.38
CA LEU A 26 -12.33 -9.31 3.28
C LEU A 26 -10.83 -9.25 2.96
N VAL A 27 -10.33 -8.13 2.45
CA VAL A 27 -8.93 -7.99 2.10
C VAL A 27 -8.24 -6.95 2.98
N VAL A 28 -8.62 -5.68 2.89
CA VAL A 28 -7.90 -4.57 3.53
C VAL A 28 -7.94 -4.67 5.05
N LEU A 29 -9.12 -4.79 5.66
CA LEU A 29 -9.23 -4.87 7.12
C LEU A 29 -8.49 -6.08 7.72
N PRO A 30 -8.61 -7.31 7.19
CA PRO A 30 -7.78 -8.42 7.64
C PRO A 30 -6.30 -8.17 7.37
N MET A 31 -5.89 -7.67 6.19
CA MET A 31 -4.48 -7.39 5.90
C MET A 31 -3.90 -6.38 6.88
N VAL A 32 -4.56 -5.26 7.14
CA VAL A 32 -4.14 -4.26 8.13
C VAL A 32 -3.98 -4.92 9.50
N SER A 33 -5.00 -5.63 9.96
CA SER A 33 -5.02 -6.26 11.29
C SER A 33 -3.92 -7.31 11.45
N TYR A 34 -3.74 -8.16 10.45
CA TYR A 34 -2.68 -9.19 10.48
C TYR A 34 -1.29 -8.62 10.20
N THR A 35 -1.16 -7.48 9.50
CA THR A 35 0.14 -6.78 9.37
C THR A 35 0.60 -6.25 10.73
N VAL A 36 -0.29 -5.68 11.55
CA VAL A 36 0.02 -5.28 12.93
C VAL A 36 0.48 -6.48 13.77
N TYR A 37 -0.22 -7.61 13.65
CA TYR A 37 0.18 -8.85 14.33
C TYR A 37 1.55 -9.36 13.84
N ALA A 38 1.76 -9.39 12.51
CA ALA A 38 3.03 -9.80 11.90
C ALA A 38 4.18 -8.92 12.35
N GLU A 39 3.98 -7.60 12.42
CA GLU A 39 4.97 -6.65 12.91
C GLU A 39 5.40 -6.96 14.36
N ARG A 40 4.44 -7.20 15.26
CA ARG A 40 4.74 -7.58 16.64
C ARG A 40 5.45 -8.94 16.72
N ARG A 41 5.13 -9.88 15.84
CA ARG A 41 5.74 -11.22 15.80
C ARG A 41 7.15 -11.18 15.23
N VAL A 42 7.35 -10.50 14.10
CA VAL A 42 8.66 -10.36 13.46
C VAL A 42 9.61 -9.55 14.35
N SER A 43 9.13 -8.46 14.98
CA SER A 43 9.95 -7.71 15.94
C SER A 43 10.41 -8.57 17.12
N ALA A 44 9.52 -9.43 17.62
CA ALA A 44 9.88 -10.35 18.70
C ALA A 44 10.93 -11.39 18.26
N LEU A 45 10.83 -11.91 17.03
CA LEU A 45 11.83 -12.82 16.45
C LEU A 45 13.20 -12.14 16.29
N ILE A 46 13.24 -10.89 15.81
CA ILE A 46 14.48 -10.13 15.67
C ILE A 46 15.12 -9.86 17.05
N GLN A 47 14.32 -9.67 18.08
CA GLN A 47 14.77 -9.42 19.46
C GLN A 47 14.94 -10.70 20.30
N ASP A 48 14.88 -11.87 19.69
CA ASP A 48 14.97 -13.19 20.35
C ASP A 48 14.02 -13.34 21.55
N ARG A 49 12.77 -12.90 21.41
CA ARG A 49 11.71 -13.01 22.40
C ARG A 49 10.42 -13.59 21.83
N VAL A 50 9.59 -14.14 22.72
CA VAL A 50 8.28 -14.68 22.32
C VAL A 50 7.31 -13.53 22.04
N GLY A 51 6.79 -13.47 20.82
CA GLY A 51 5.74 -12.52 20.44
C GLY A 51 4.36 -12.87 21.01
N PRO A 52 3.28 -12.17 20.58
CA PRO A 52 1.92 -12.43 21.03
C PRO A 52 1.51 -13.87 20.70
N ASN A 53 1.26 -14.70 21.71
CA ASN A 53 0.92 -16.12 21.55
C ASN A 53 -0.23 -16.59 22.45
N ARG A 54 -0.77 -15.73 23.35
CA ARG A 54 -1.76 -16.12 24.35
C ARG A 54 -3.20 -15.86 23.95
N THR A 55 -3.45 -14.96 22.99
CA THR A 55 -4.80 -14.59 22.57
C THR A 55 -5.26 -15.51 21.44
N GLY A 56 -6.02 -16.54 21.78
CA GLY A 56 -6.69 -17.42 20.81
C GLY A 56 -7.98 -16.78 20.27
N PHE A 57 -8.59 -17.40 19.26
CA PHE A 57 -9.95 -17.06 18.87
C PHE A 57 -10.91 -17.33 20.05
N PRO A 58 -11.99 -16.53 20.22
CA PRO A 58 -12.99 -16.76 21.26
C PRO A 58 -13.81 -18.03 20.95
N THR A 59 -13.21 -19.18 21.20
CA THR A 59 -13.83 -20.49 20.99
C THR A 59 -15.03 -20.73 21.91
N SER A 60 -15.16 -19.92 22.98
CA SER A 60 -16.34 -19.92 23.86
C SER A 60 -17.65 -19.57 23.16
N LEU A 61 -17.61 -19.01 21.95
CA LEU A 61 -18.79 -18.72 21.11
C LEU A 61 -19.23 -19.93 20.28
N ILE A 62 -18.44 -21.00 20.20
CA ILE A 62 -18.76 -22.19 19.44
C ILE A 62 -19.31 -23.24 20.41
N PRO A 63 -20.60 -23.64 20.28
CA PRO A 63 -21.18 -24.69 21.12
C PRO A 63 -20.40 -26.00 20.99
N GLY A 64 -19.94 -26.57 22.11
CA GLY A 64 -19.24 -27.85 22.15
C GLY A 64 -17.72 -27.80 22.16
N VAL A 65 -17.09 -26.62 22.12
CA VAL A 65 -15.62 -26.46 22.22
C VAL A 65 -15.25 -26.18 23.67
N THR A 66 -14.46 -27.06 24.28
CA THR A 66 -13.96 -26.89 25.66
C THR A 66 -12.90 -25.80 25.76
N LYS A 67 -12.77 -25.21 26.94
CA LYS A 67 -12.01 -23.99 27.30
C LYS A 67 -10.50 -24.02 27.04
N ASP A 68 -9.92 -25.14 26.64
CA ASP A 68 -8.46 -25.36 26.63
C ASP A 68 -7.78 -25.17 25.26
N TRP A 69 -8.42 -24.49 24.32
CA TRP A 69 -7.97 -24.37 22.91
C TRP A 69 -7.02 -23.20 22.66
N SER A 70 -6.33 -22.72 23.66
CA SER A 70 -5.57 -21.46 23.53
C SER A 70 -4.17 -21.53 22.89
N PRO A 71 -3.39 -22.62 22.85
CA PRO A 71 -2.01 -22.52 22.34
C PRO A 71 -1.83 -22.79 20.86
N PHE A 72 -2.75 -23.49 20.19
CA PHE A 72 -2.53 -24.00 18.83
C PHE A 72 -2.51 -22.92 17.73
N LEU A 73 -3.25 -21.83 17.88
CA LEU A 73 -3.32 -20.75 16.89
C LEU A 73 -2.37 -19.56 17.18
N GLY A 74 -1.44 -19.71 18.11
CA GLY A 74 -0.28 -18.83 18.22
C GLY A 74 -0.52 -17.32 18.31
N GLY A 75 -1.66 -16.89 18.87
CA GLY A 75 -1.99 -15.47 19.01
C GLY A 75 -2.74 -14.87 17.81
N LEU A 76 -3.21 -15.66 16.85
CA LEU A 76 -3.98 -15.18 15.68
C LEU A 76 -5.28 -14.46 16.05
N GLY A 77 -5.78 -14.61 17.27
CA GLY A 77 -6.92 -13.84 17.79
C GLY A 77 -6.58 -12.41 18.24
N GLN A 78 -5.31 -12.03 18.24
CA GLN A 78 -4.87 -10.70 18.68
C GLN A 78 -5.50 -9.54 17.90
N PRO A 79 -5.64 -9.58 16.57
CA PRO A 79 -6.31 -8.53 15.82
C PRO A 79 -7.74 -8.28 16.25
N VAL A 80 -8.50 -9.34 16.54
CA VAL A 80 -9.89 -9.23 17.02
C VAL A 80 -9.91 -8.61 18.42
N ALA A 81 -9.02 -9.05 19.31
CA ALA A 81 -8.91 -8.49 20.66
C ALA A 81 -8.54 -6.99 20.63
N ASP A 82 -7.64 -6.58 19.74
CA ASP A 82 -7.26 -5.18 19.56
C ASP A 82 -8.43 -4.34 19.02
N ALA A 83 -9.21 -4.85 18.05
CA ALA A 83 -10.40 -4.18 17.55
C ALA A 83 -11.47 -3.98 18.65
N VAL A 84 -11.78 -5.03 19.42
CA VAL A 84 -12.73 -4.94 20.54
C VAL A 84 -12.23 -3.96 21.60
N LYS A 85 -10.93 -3.96 21.91
CA LYS A 85 -10.32 -3.01 22.85
C LYS A 85 -10.52 -1.56 22.41
N PHE A 86 -10.33 -1.23 21.12
CA PHE A 86 -10.54 0.12 20.61
C PHE A 86 -12.02 0.54 20.66
N LEU A 87 -12.96 -0.38 20.45
CA LEU A 87 -14.39 -0.10 20.54
C LEU A 87 -14.86 0.16 21.99
N LEU A 88 -14.28 -0.56 22.96
CA LEU A 88 -14.69 -0.47 24.37
C LEU A 88 -13.92 0.60 25.16
N LYS A 89 -12.82 1.11 24.61
CA LYS A 89 -12.01 2.15 25.27
C LYS A 89 -12.76 3.47 25.29
N GLU A 90 -12.69 4.19 26.42
CA GLU A 90 -13.26 5.52 26.56
C GLU A 90 -12.74 6.50 25.50
N ASP A 91 -13.67 7.19 24.84
CA ASP A 91 -13.37 8.20 23.82
C ASP A 91 -13.26 9.57 24.48
N PHE A 92 -12.05 9.95 24.86
CA PHE A 92 -11.76 11.23 25.48
C PHE A 92 -11.58 12.33 24.41
N VAL A 93 -12.18 13.49 24.65
CA VAL A 93 -12.01 14.70 23.85
C VAL A 93 -11.56 15.83 24.78
N PRO A 94 -10.30 16.33 24.64
CA PRO A 94 -9.83 17.43 25.48
C PRO A 94 -10.69 18.69 25.33
N GLY A 95 -10.83 19.47 26.40
CA GLY A 95 -11.70 20.66 26.39
C GLY A 95 -11.16 21.81 25.54
N HIS A 96 -9.88 21.84 25.27
CA HIS A 96 -9.18 22.92 24.53
C HIS A 96 -9.10 22.72 23.02
N VAL A 97 -9.62 21.60 22.49
CA VAL A 97 -9.55 21.26 21.06
C VAL A 97 -10.67 21.89 20.25
N ASN A 98 -10.40 22.13 18.95
CA ASN A 98 -11.45 22.49 18.01
C ASN A 98 -12.19 21.23 17.54
N LYS A 99 -13.37 20.99 18.12
CA LYS A 99 -14.11 19.72 17.98
C LYS A 99 -14.39 19.34 16.53
N LEU A 100 -14.79 20.28 15.66
CA LEU A 100 -15.13 19.98 14.27
C LEU A 100 -13.94 19.38 13.51
N TYR A 101 -12.80 20.06 13.55
CA TYR A 101 -11.60 19.62 12.87
C TYR A 101 -10.97 18.40 13.54
N PHE A 102 -11.10 18.30 14.86
CA PHE A 102 -10.62 17.14 15.62
C PHE A 102 -11.34 15.83 15.22
N TRP A 103 -12.64 15.89 14.87
CA TRP A 103 -13.38 14.75 14.36
C TRP A 103 -13.13 14.50 12.87
N LEU A 104 -12.90 15.55 12.09
CA LEU A 104 -12.70 15.45 10.64
C LEU A 104 -11.30 14.89 10.29
N ALA A 105 -10.30 15.23 11.08
CA ALA A 105 -8.90 14.87 10.78
C ALA A 105 -8.65 13.37 10.61
N PRO A 106 -9.09 12.45 11.50
CA PRO A 106 -8.92 11.01 11.30
C PRO A 106 -9.60 10.49 10.04
N CYS A 107 -10.76 11.05 9.68
CA CYS A 107 -11.48 10.68 8.48
C CYS A 107 -10.70 11.08 7.23
N LEU A 108 -10.15 12.30 7.20
CA LEU A 108 -9.33 12.78 6.09
C LEU A 108 -7.99 12.05 5.96
N ALA A 109 -7.46 11.50 7.03
CA ALA A 109 -6.26 10.68 6.98
C ALA A 109 -6.56 9.26 6.43
N MET A 110 -7.67 8.65 6.84
CA MET A 110 -7.99 7.25 6.50
C MET A 110 -8.66 7.12 5.12
N MET A 111 -9.65 7.99 4.81
CA MET A 111 -10.45 7.84 3.57
C MET A 111 -9.61 7.84 2.30
N PRO A 112 -8.63 8.74 2.10
CA PRO A 112 -7.78 8.72 0.92
C PRO A 112 -7.05 7.39 0.73
N ALA A 113 -6.49 6.83 1.81
CA ALA A 113 -5.77 5.56 1.74
C ALA A 113 -6.67 4.39 1.27
N ILE A 114 -7.95 4.36 1.66
CA ILE A 114 -8.90 3.35 1.18
C ILE A 114 -9.28 3.62 -0.29
N VAL A 115 -9.52 4.88 -0.65
CA VAL A 115 -9.96 5.25 -2.01
C VAL A 115 -8.87 4.97 -3.05
N THR A 116 -7.59 5.14 -2.72
CA THR A 116 -6.48 4.81 -3.63
C THR A 116 -6.49 3.33 -4.05
N LEU A 117 -6.90 2.42 -3.16
CA LEU A 117 -6.98 0.99 -3.47
C LEU A 117 -8.01 0.67 -4.56
N ALA A 118 -9.01 1.53 -4.79
CA ALA A 118 -10.02 1.32 -5.82
C ALA A 118 -9.46 1.31 -7.25
N ALA A 119 -8.37 2.04 -7.48
CA ALA A 119 -7.71 2.11 -8.79
C ALA A 119 -6.72 0.97 -9.04
N ILE A 120 -6.34 0.22 -8.00
CA ILE A 120 -5.34 -0.85 -8.10
C ILE A 120 -5.97 -2.11 -8.67
N PRO A 121 -5.45 -2.64 -9.81
CA PRO A 121 -5.87 -3.92 -10.34
C PRO A 121 -5.22 -5.06 -9.51
N PHE A 122 -6.01 -5.81 -8.76
CA PHE A 122 -5.55 -6.88 -7.87
C PHE A 122 -5.64 -8.29 -8.46
N GLY A 123 -6.03 -8.42 -9.72
CA GLY A 123 -6.11 -9.68 -10.44
C GLY A 123 -6.44 -9.46 -11.92
N SER A 124 -6.37 -10.51 -12.71
CA SER A 124 -6.79 -10.50 -14.10
C SER A 124 -8.32 -10.49 -14.22
N GLU A 125 -8.92 -11.52 -14.76
CA GLU A 125 -10.36 -11.72 -14.82
C GLU A 125 -10.77 -12.91 -13.95
N PHE A 126 -11.83 -12.72 -13.16
CA PHE A 126 -12.43 -13.78 -12.38
C PHE A 126 -13.92 -13.86 -12.73
N LEU A 127 -14.37 -15.03 -13.20
CA LEU A 127 -15.75 -15.26 -13.68
C LEU A 127 -16.22 -14.22 -14.74
N GLY A 128 -15.33 -13.80 -15.65
CA GLY A 128 -15.62 -12.81 -16.67
C GLY A 128 -15.66 -11.36 -16.18
N VAL A 129 -15.29 -11.10 -14.93
CA VAL A 129 -15.26 -9.76 -14.34
C VAL A 129 -13.83 -9.34 -14.07
N LYS A 130 -13.41 -8.18 -14.55
CA LYS A 130 -12.07 -7.62 -14.26
C LYS A 130 -11.90 -7.34 -12.77
N MET A 131 -10.78 -7.73 -12.20
CA MET A 131 -10.46 -7.58 -10.78
C MET A 131 -9.85 -6.21 -10.48
N VAL A 132 -10.60 -5.17 -10.79
CA VAL A 132 -10.34 -3.77 -10.43
C VAL A 132 -11.67 -3.12 -10.06
N VAL A 133 -11.68 -2.24 -9.06
CA VAL A 133 -12.92 -1.54 -8.67
C VAL A 133 -13.21 -0.41 -9.66
N ALA A 134 -12.22 0.44 -9.92
CA ALA A 134 -12.31 1.57 -10.85
C ALA A 134 -11.13 1.57 -11.83
N ASP A 135 -11.35 1.19 -13.07
CA ASP A 135 -10.32 1.14 -14.12
C ASP A 135 -10.17 2.51 -14.80
N ILE A 136 -9.48 3.43 -14.12
CA ILE A 136 -9.34 4.83 -14.52
C ILE A 136 -8.20 4.99 -15.51
N ASN A 137 -8.40 5.72 -16.63
CA ASN A 137 -7.34 5.94 -17.63
C ASN A 137 -6.12 6.68 -17.09
N VAL A 138 -6.31 7.59 -16.13
CA VAL A 138 -5.27 8.32 -15.43
C VAL A 138 -5.05 7.76 -14.00
N GLY A 139 -5.10 6.44 -13.87
CA GLY A 139 -5.12 5.75 -12.56
C GLY A 139 -3.97 6.12 -11.64
N LEU A 140 -2.75 6.23 -12.16
CA LEU A 140 -1.59 6.61 -11.36
C LEU A 140 -1.70 8.05 -10.82
N LEU A 141 -2.10 9.01 -11.67
CA LEU A 141 -2.29 10.40 -11.24
C LEU A 141 -3.44 10.53 -10.23
N PHE A 142 -4.51 9.74 -10.43
CA PHE A 142 -5.60 9.66 -9.46
C PHE A 142 -5.11 9.20 -8.09
N MET A 143 -4.26 8.17 -8.03
CA MET A 143 -3.71 7.68 -6.77
C MET A 143 -2.90 8.76 -6.05
N PHE A 144 -1.99 9.44 -6.74
CA PHE A 144 -1.21 10.51 -6.14
C PHE A 144 -2.07 11.71 -5.71
N ALA A 145 -3.05 12.11 -6.53
CA ALA A 145 -3.96 13.20 -6.15
C ALA A 145 -4.82 12.88 -4.92
N ILE A 146 -5.22 11.64 -4.75
CA ILE A 146 -6.01 11.23 -3.58
C ILE A 146 -5.10 11.02 -2.36
N SER A 147 -3.90 10.45 -2.51
CA SER A 147 -2.95 10.29 -1.38
C SER A 147 -2.57 11.64 -0.78
N SER A 148 -2.34 12.67 -1.60
CA SER A 148 -2.01 14.01 -1.12
C SER A 148 -3.09 14.64 -0.23
N VAL A 149 -4.35 14.22 -0.36
CA VAL A 149 -5.44 14.67 0.53
C VAL A 149 -5.22 14.19 1.98
N SER A 150 -4.54 13.06 2.19
CA SER A 150 -4.27 12.54 3.54
C SER A 150 -3.40 13.50 4.37
N VAL A 151 -2.54 14.27 3.72
CA VAL A 151 -1.69 15.31 4.35
C VAL A 151 -2.54 16.31 5.12
N TYR A 152 -3.67 16.74 4.56
CA TYR A 152 -4.59 17.66 5.26
C TYR A 152 -5.15 17.05 6.54
N GLY A 153 -5.39 15.73 6.56
CA GLY A 153 -5.82 15.03 7.77
C GLY A 153 -4.82 15.18 8.91
N ILE A 154 -3.53 15.02 8.60
CA ILE A 154 -2.43 15.12 9.57
C ILE A 154 -2.22 16.56 10.05
N VAL A 155 -2.24 17.54 9.12
CA VAL A 155 -2.17 18.98 9.47
C VAL A 155 -3.30 19.37 10.40
N LEU A 156 -4.54 19.00 10.05
CA LEU A 156 -5.71 19.31 10.84
C LEU A 156 -5.68 18.64 12.21
N ALA A 157 -5.15 17.41 12.31
CA ALA A 157 -4.96 16.73 13.58
C ALA A 157 -4.03 17.51 14.50
N GLY A 158 -2.87 17.93 14.00
CA GLY A 158 -1.91 18.73 14.76
C GLY A 158 -2.49 20.10 15.16
N TRP A 159 -3.14 20.79 14.24
CA TRP A 159 -3.69 22.14 14.47
C TRP A 159 -4.90 22.13 15.40
N SER A 160 -5.85 21.19 15.22
CA SER A 160 -7.07 21.11 16.03
C SER A 160 -6.82 20.71 17.48
N SER A 161 -5.73 20.03 17.75
CA SER A 161 -5.31 19.61 19.09
C SER A 161 -4.93 20.78 20.01
N ASN A 162 -4.68 21.98 19.44
CA ASN A 162 -4.32 23.19 20.18
C ASN A 162 -3.20 22.97 21.22
N SER A 163 -2.21 22.14 20.86
CA SER A 163 -1.07 21.78 21.69
C SER A 163 0.22 21.90 20.87
N LYS A 164 1.33 22.28 21.52
CA LYS A 164 2.60 22.54 20.84
C LYS A 164 3.20 21.29 20.18
N TYR A 165 3.15 20.15 20.85
CA TYR A 165 3.73 18.89 20.34
C TYR A 165 2.99 18.35 19.11
N PRO A 166 1.65 18.19 19.14
CA PRO A 166 0.88 17.82 17.97
C PRO A 166 1.04 18.76 16.78
N PHE A 167 1.11 20.06 17.02
CA PHE A 167 1.29 21.06 15.97
C PHE A 167 2.65 20.92 15.28
N LEU A 168 3.74 20.78 16.05
CA LEU A 168 5.09 20.55 15.49
C LEU A 168 5.19 19.22 14.75
N GLY A 169 4.56 18.15 15.29
CA GLY A 169 4.48 16.85 14.63
C GLY A 169 3.76 16.94 13.28
N GLY A 170 2.62 17.63 13.23
CA GLY A 170 1.86 17.85 12.01
C GLY A 170 2.66 18.61 10.93
N ILE A 171 3.36 19.68 11.29
CA ILE A 171 4.20 20.45 10.35
C ILE A 171 5.36 19.60 9.82
N ARG A 172 6.06 18.86 10.69
CA ARG A 172 7.16 17.98 10.29
C ARG A 172 6.69 16.90 9.31
N SER A 173 5.55 16.25 9.60
CA SER A 173 4.94 15.25 8.73
C SER A 173 4.60 15.82 7.35
N THR A 174 3.93 16.97 7.34
CA THR A 174 3.52 17.63 6.10
C THR A 174 4.71 17.96 5.20
N SER A 175 5.75 18.55 5.79
CA SER A 175 6.97 18.90 5.03
C SER A 175 7.64 17.65 4.45
N GLN A 176 7.66 16.56 5.18
CA GLN A 176 8.18 15.26 4.73
C GLN A 176 7.33 14.71 3.57
N MET A 177 6.03 14.53 3.77
CA MET A 177 5.14 13.92 2.78
C MET A 177 5.15 14.68 1.46
N ILE A 178 4.99 16.01 1.46
CA ILE A 178 5.03 16.82 0.24
C ILE A 178 6.36 16.69 -0.51
N SER A 179 7.49 16.69 0.21
CA SER A 179 8.81 16.57 -0.41
C SER A 179 9.01 15.21 -1.09
N TYR A 180 8.61 14.14 -0.43
CA TYR A 180 8.80 12.79 -0.95
C TYR A 180 7.73 12.38 -1.96
N GLU A 181 6.53 12.95 -1.92
CA GLU A 181 5.50 12.77 -2.95
C GLU A 181 5.98 13.26 -4.32
N LEU A 182 6.68 14.41 -4.37
CA LEU A 182 7.32 14.89 -5.61
C LEU A 182 8.37 13.91 -6.14
N CYS A 183 9.22 13.38 -5.27
CA CYS A 183 10.22 12.39 -5.66
C CYS A 183 9.58 11.08 -6.15
N MET A 184 8.51 10.64 -5.48
CA MET A 184 7.73 9.45 -5.84
C MET A 184 7.08 9.62 -7.21
N GLY A 185 6.44 10.77 -7.46
CA GLY A 185 5.85 11.08 -8.76
C GLY A 185 6.87 11.07 -9.90
N LEU A 186 8.02 11.73 -9.71
CA LEU A 186 9.10 11.75 -10.71
C LEU A 186 9.69 10.35 -10.95
N SER A 187 9.85 9.55 -9.91
CA SER A 187 10.39 8.17 -10.03
C SER A 187 9.45 7.20 -10.73
N ALA A 188 8.15 7.50 -10.81
CA ALA A 188 7.20 6.71 -11.59
C ALA A 188 7.22 7.04 -13.09
N VAL A 189 7.68 8.23 -13.50
CA VAL A 189 7.69 8.66 -14.91
C VAL A 189 8.49 7.73 -15.84
N PRO A 190 9.66 7.20 -15.49
CA PRO A 190 10.36 6.21 -16.32
C PRO A 190 9.51 5.00 -16.68
N VAL A 191 8.71 4.47 -15.74
CA VAL A 191 7.77 3.37 -16.00
C VAL A 191 6.70 3.78 -17.00
N LEU A 192 6.14 5.00 -16.85
CA LEU A 192 5.14 5.54 -17.78
C LEU A 192 5.69 5.73 -19.19
N LEU A 193 6.94 6.17 -19.33
CA LEU A 193 7.61 6.35 -20.60
C LEU A 193 7.82 5.01 -21.33
N VAL A 194 8.18 3.96 -20.59
CA VAL A 194 8.37 2.62 -21.15
C VAL A 194 7.04 1.98 -21.54
N CYS A 195 6.03 2.04 -20.66
CA CYS A 195 4.72 1.43 -20.90
C CYS A 195 3.81 2.24 -21.82
N GLY A 196 4.05 3.55 -22.01
CA GLY A 196 3.26 4.44 -22.83
C GLY A 196 1.83 4.68 -22.32
N SER A 197 1.53 4.39 -21.06
CA SER A 197 0.19 4.53 -20.46
C SER A 197 0.24 4.91 -18.99
N THR A 198 -0.74 5.71 -18.56
CA THR A 198 -0.98 6.09 -17.15
C THR A 198 -2.01 5.18 -16.46
N LYS A 199 -2.64 4.28 -17.24
CA LYS A 199 -3.63 3.33 -16.77
C LYS A 199 -2.96 2.12 -16.13
N LEU A 200 -3.24 1.84 -14.85
CA LEU A 200 -2.57 0.79 -14.09
C LEU A 200 -2.77 -0.61 -14.70
N SER A 201 -3.98 -0.92 -15.17
CA SER A 201 -4.25 -2.19 -15.84
C SER A 201 -3.46 -2.35 -17.15
N ALA A 202 -3.22 -1.26 -17.89
CA ALA A 202 -2.42 -1.28 -19.10
C ALA A 202 -0.92 -1.47 -18.81
N ILE A 203 -0.41 -0.89 -17.70
CA ILE A 203 0.97 -1.10 -17.24
C ILE A 203 1.21 -2.57 -16.90
N VAL A 204 0.28 -3.22 -16.18
CA VAL A 204 0.38 -4.67 -15.92
C VAL A 204 0.27 -5.45 -17.23
N GLY A 205 -0.67 -5.10 -18.12
CA GLY A 205 -0.79 -5.74 -19.43
C GLY A 205 0.45 -5.61 -20.32
N TYR A 206 1.22 -4.53 -20.20
CA TYR A 206 2.54 -4.40 -20.83
C TYR A 206 3.53 -5.41 -20.24
N GLN A 207 3.62 -5.48 -18.91
CA GLN A 207 4.54 -6.40 -18.22
C GLN A 207 4.19 -7.89 -18.39
N VAL A 208 2.91 -8.21 -18.64
CA VAL A 208 2.47 -9.57 -19.01
C VAL A 208 3.03 -10.01 -20.37
N ARG A 209 3.20 -9.06 -21.32
CA ARG A 209 3.67 -9.35 -22.70
C ARG A 209 5.18 -9.30 -22.84
N GLU A 210 5.82 -8.34 -22.17
CA GLU A 210 7.26 -8.03 -22.36
C GLU A 210 8.11 -8.47 -21.15
N GLY A 211 7.48 -9.04 -20.12
CA GLY A 211 8.15 -9.40 -18.85
C GLY A 211 8.13 -8.29 -17.81
N TRP A 212 8.54 -8.63 -16.59
CA TRP A 212 8.58 -7.69 -15.48
C TRP A 212 9.63 -6.61 -15.73
N LEU A 213 9.29 -5.36 -15.48
CA LEU A 213 10.22 -4.24 -15.66
C LEU A 213 11.48 -4.37 -14.79
N LEU A 214 11.34 -4.87 -13.55
CA LEU A 214 12.49 -5.09 -12.66
C LEU A 214 13.29 -6.35 -13.03
N ALA A 215 12.69 -7.32 -13.69
CA ALA A 215 13.30 -8.59 -14.06
C ALA A 215 12.92 -8.99 -15.51
N PRO A 216 13.47 -8.31 -16.52
CA PRO A 216 13.09 -8.50 -17.93
C PRO A 216 13.41 -9.88 -18.50
N PHE A 217 14.19 -10.69 -17.76
CA PHE A 217 14.56 -12.07 -18.16
C PHE A 217 13.46 -13.11 -17.87
N THR A 218 12.29 -12.67 -17.38
CA THR A 218 11.23 -13.60 -16.96
C THR A 218 10.46 -14.22 -18.11
N ASP A 219 10.43 -13.63 -19.31
CA ASP A 219 9.62 -14.12 -20.44
C ASP A 219 10.36 -14.35 -21.77
N GLY A 220 11.64 -14.66 -21.72
CA GLY A 220 12.25 -15.46 -22.80
C GLY A 220 13.18 -14.78 -23.79
N GLY A 221 13.63 -13.56 -23.57
CA GLY A 221 14.68 -13.00 -24.42
C GLY A 221 15.10 -11.60 -24.03
N LEU A 222 16.36 -11.42 -23.63
CA LEU A 222 16.92 -10.09 -23.35
C LEU A 222 17.23 -9.38 -24.66
N SER A 223 16.42 -8.40 -25.03
CA SER A 223 16.78 -7.47 -26.10
C SER A 223 17.78 -6.42 -25.61
N VAL A 224 18.59 -5.87 -26.52
CA VAL A 224 19.56 -4.79 -26.18
C VAL A 224 18.83 -3.59 -25.55
N ARG A 225 17.60 -3.32 -25.99
CA ARG A 225 16.74 -2.28 -25.44
C ARG A 225 16.38 -2.53 -23.99
N GLU A 226 16.00 -3.75 -23.63
CA GLU A 226 15.61 -4.12 -22.27
C GLU A 226 16.79 -4.05 -21.31
N ILE A 227 17.97 -4.50 -21.76
CA ILE A 227 19.22 -4.37 -20.97
C ILE A 227 19.54 -2.89 -20.72
N ALA A 228 19.42 -2.03 -21.73
CA ALA A 228 19.69 -0.60 -21.57
C ALA A 228 18.68 0.10 -20.64
N LEU A 229 17.40 -0.30 -20.68
CA LEU A 229 16.34 0.26 -19.84
C LEU A 229 16.37 -0.29 -18.40
N TRP A 230 17.04 -1.41 -18.17
CA TRP A 230 17.06 -2.04 -16.85
C TRP A 230 17.70 -1.16 -15.77
N VAL A 231 18.80 -0.47 -16.10
CA VAL A 231 19.47 0.43 -15.15
C VAL A 231 18.55 1.59 -14.71
N PRO A 232 17.93 2.37 -15.61
CA PRO A 232 16.98 3.39 -15.23
C PRO A 232 15.79 2.86 -14.41
N ILE A 233 15.28 1.67 -14.73
CA ILE A 233 14.15 1.07 -14.01
C ILE A 233 14.56 0.67 -12.59
N ILE A 234 15.77 0.14 -12.37
CA ILE A 234 16.27 -0.14 -11.02
C ILE A 234 16.41 1.15 -10.21
N ILE A 235 16.95 2.22 -10.81
CA ILE A 235 17.04 3.53 -10.13
C ILE A 235 15.63 4.04 -9.79
N ALA A 236 14.68 3.95 -10.72
CA ALA A 236 13.29 4.31 -10.48
C ALA A 236 12.66 3.50 -9.35
N PHE A 237 12.88 2.19 -9.32
CA PHE A 237 12.39 1.30 -8.25
C PHE A 237 12.96 1.67 -6.88
N ILE A 238 14.26 1.92 -6.78
CA ILE A 238 14.91 2.27 -5.51
C ILE A 238 14.39 3.63 -5.02
N THR A 239 14.39 4.66 -5.89
CA THR A 239 13.93 6.01 -5.53
C THR A 239 12.44 6.02 -5.18
N PHE A 240 11.61 5.28 -5.90
CA PHE A 240 10.19 5.10 -5.61
C PHE A 240 9.97 4.43 -4.25
N THR A 241 10.68 3.33 -4.00
CA THR A 241 10.55 2.56 -2.75
C THR A 241 10.95 3.40 -1.54
N ILE A 242 12.09 4.12 -1.60
CA ILE A 242 12.53 5.01 -0.51
C ILE A 242 11.49 6.12 -0.27
N SER A 243 10.97 6.75 -1.34
CA SER A 243 9.95 7.78 -1.24
C SER A 243 8.65 7.25 -0.63
N MET A 244 8.29 6.00 -0.94
CA MET A 244 7.11 5.33 -0.37
C MET A 244 7.25 5.08 1.14
N PHE A 245 8.44 4.71 1.63
CA PHE A 245 8.70 4.61 3.07
C PHE A 245 8.52 5.95 3.77
N ALA A 246 8.95 7.05 3.14
CA ALA A 246 8.82 8.38 3.70
C ALA A 246 7.37 8.89 3.67
N GLU A 247 6.61 8.56 2.61
CA GLU A 247 5.19 8.90 2.48
C GLU A 247 4.33 8.23 3.56
N THR A 248 4.66 6.98 3.92
CA THR A 248 3.95 6.23 4.97
C THR A 248 4.41 6.57 6.39
N ASN A 249 5.29 7.56 6.58
CA ASN A 249 5.84 7.97 7.88
C ASN A 249 6.42 6.81 8.71
N ARG A 250 6.94 5.75 8.06
CA ARG A 250 7.51 4.57 8.74
C ARG A 250 9.01 4.71 8.95
N LEU A 251 9.52 4.13 10.03
CA LEU A 251 10.97 4.04 10.26
C LEU A 251 11.69 3.51 9.00
N PRO A 252 12.78 4.15 8.57
CA PRO A 252 13.60 5.15 9.26
C PRO A 252 13.10 6.62 9.18
N PHE A 253 11.95 6.90 8.54
CA PHE A 253 11.39 8.23 8.27
C PHE A 253 10.27 8.63 9.24
N ASP A 254 10.20 8.05 10.42
CA ASP A 254 9.19 8.24 11.47
C ASP A 254 9.51 9.47 12.35
N LEU A 255 9.61 10.64 11.72
CA LEU A 255 9.83 11.91 12.42
C LEU A 255 8.55 12.57 12.96
N PRO A 256 7.39 12.37 12.34
CA PRO A 256 6.14 12.93 12.83
C PRO A 256 5.68 12.38 14.17
N GLU A 257 5.93 11.09 14.41
CA GLU A 257 5.57 10.41 15.66
C GLU A 257 6.64 10.60 16.72
N SER A 258 7.91 10.45 16.34
CA SER A 258 9.13 10.60 17.15
C SER A 258 8.87 10.59 18.67
N GLU A 259 8.55 9.42 19.23
CA GLU A 259 8.18 9.26 20.66
C GLU A 259 9.20 9.89 21.61
N THR A 260 10.47 9.90 21.25
CA THR A 260 11.56 10.45 22.05
C THR A 260 11.65 11.97 22.01
N GLU A 261 11.09 12.64 20.98
CA GLU A 261 11.18 14.09 20.81
C GLU A 261 9.81 14.79 20.98
N LEU A 262 8.73 14.19 20.48
CA LEU A 262 7.40 14.80 20.37
C LEU A 262 6.29 14.04 21.11
N VAL A 263 6.64 13.11 22.00
CA VAL A 263 5.73 12.24 22.77
C VAL A 263 5.02 11.23 21.87
N ALA A 264 4.07 11.66 21.05
CA ALA A 264 3.39 10.85 20.04
C ALA A 264 3.02 11.70 18.81
N GLY A 265 3.67 12.85 18.62
CA GLY A 265 3.46 13.71 17.46
C GLY A 265 2.02 14.19 17.30
N TYR A 266 1.52 14.19 16.06
CA TYR A 266 0.21 14.77 15.70
C TYR A 266 -0.99 14.06 16.34
N HIS A 267 -0.86 12.80 16.77
CA HIS A 267 -1.96 12.02 17.36
C HIS A 267 -1.93 11.96 18.90
N THR A 268 -1.08 12.75 19.57
CA THR A 268 -0.92 12.75 21.03
C THR A 268 -2.22 12.91 21.80
N GLU A 269 -3.14 13.77 21.32
CA GLU A 269 -4.41 14.06 21.98
C GLU A 269 -5.55 13.10 21.59
N TYR A 270 -5.29 12.18 20.65
CA TYR A 270 -6.30 11.26 20.15
C TYR A 270 -6.34 9.95 20.97
N SER A 271 -7.56 9.45 21.19
CA SER A 271 -7.76 8.17 21.90
C SER A 271 -8.83 7.31 21.21
N SER A 272 -8.97 6.05 21.67
CA SER A 272 -10.03 5.14 21.23
C SER A 272 -10.08 4.95 19.71
N MET A 273 -11.27 4.99 19.10
CA MET A 273 -11.48 4.80 17.67
C MET A 273 -10.82 5.87 16.81
N LYS A 274 -10.73 7.12 17.28
CA LYS A 274 -10.09 8.21 16.52
C LYS A 274 -8.60 7.92 16.30
N PHE A 275 -7.91 7.43 17.32
CA PHE A 275 -6.53 6.97 17.21
C PHE A 275 -6.41 5.75 16.29
N ALA A 276 -7.33 4.78 16.43
CA ALA A 276 -7.35 3.61 15.56
C ALA A 276 -7.53 3.96 14.08
N LEU A 277 -8.30 5.01 13.75
CA LEU A 277 -8.48 5.46 12.36
C LEU A 277 -7.18 5.98 11.73
N PHE A 278 -6.32 6.70 12.48
CA PHE A 278 -5.00 7.11 11.97
C PHE A 278 -4.13 5.89 11.68
N PHE A 279 -4.04 4.95 12.61
CA PHE A 279 -3.30 3.70 12.39
C PHE A 279 -3.85 2.89 11.22
N LEU A 280 -5.18 2.79 11.10
CA LEU A 280 -5.81 2.12 9.96
C LEU A 280 -5.43 2.81 8.64
N GLY A 281 -5.44 4.14 8.61
CA GLY A 281 -5.02 4.94 7.45
C GLY A 281 -3.56 4.68 7.07
N GLU A 282 -2.66 4.69 8.04
CA GLU A 282 -1.24 4.46 7.85
C GLU A 282 -0.92 3.05 7.30
N TYR A 283 -1.48 1.99 7.93
CA TYR A 283 -1.29 0.64 7.43
C TYR A 283 -1.96 0.41 6.08
N THR A 284 -3.11 1.05 5.82
CA THR A 284 -3.76 0.99 4.51
C THR A 284 -2.92 1.69 3.44
N ALA A 285 -2.31 2.84 3.75
CA ALA A 285 -1.38 3.53 2.85
C ALA A 285 -0.15 2.67 2.55
N MET A 286 0.40 1.96 3.56
CA MET A 286 1.50 1.01 3.37
C MET A 286 1.11 -0.16 2.46
N ILE A 287 -0.10 -0.69 2.59
CA ILE A 287 -0.64 -1.73 1.69
C ILE A 287 -0.82 -1.17 0.28
N ALA A 288 -1.41 0.02 0.13
CA ALA A 288 -1.62 0.67 -1.16
C ALA A 288 -0.30 0.96 -1.89
N GLY A 289 0.70 1.46 -1.15
CA GLY A 289 2.03 1.70 -1.69
C GLY A 289 2.76 0.43 -2.09
N SER A 290 2.69 -0.62 -1.27
CA SER A 290 3.23 -1.94 -1.64
C SER A 290 2.54 -2.50 -2.88
N ALA A 291 1.21 -2.37 -2.97
CA ALA A 291 0.44 -2.79 -4.13
C ALA A 291 0.82 -1.99 -5.39
N LEU A 292 1.07 -0.68 -5.25
CA LEU A 292 1.52 0.16 -6.35
C LEU A 292 2.92 -0.21 -6.84
N ILE A 293 3.85 -0.53 -5.94
CA ILE A 293 5.18 -1.06 -6.30
C ILE A 293 5.05 -2.36 -7.09
N VAL A 294 4.17 -3.27 -6.66
CA VAL A 294 3.91 -4.53 -7.37
C VAL A 294 3.38 -4.28 -8.78
N VAL A 295 2.44 -3.34 -8.94
CA VAL A 295 1.85 -2.98 -10.25
C VAL A 295 2.87 -2.34 -11.17
N LEU A 296 3.70 -1.42 -10.65
CA LEU A 296 4.65 -0.67 -11.49
C LEU A 296 5.88 -1.48 -11.90
N PHE A 297 6.40 -2.34 -11.01
CA PHE A 297 7.73 -2.94 -11.21
C PHE A 297 7.76 -4.48 -11.24
N LEU A 298 6.79 -5.14 -10.58
CA LEU A 298 6.78 -6.59 -10.36
C LEU A 298 5.67 -7.33 -11.12
N GLY A 299 5.15 -6.74 -12.19
CA GLY A 299 4.18 -7.39 -13.07
C GLY A 299 2.77 -7.56 -12.49
N GLY A 300 2.41 -6.81 -11.43
CA GLY A 300 1.08 -6.91 -10.84
C GLY A 300 0.73 -8.36 -10.41
N TRP A 301 -0.35 -8.89 -10.94
CA TRP A 301 -0.81 -10.27 -10.68
C TRP A 301 -0.06 -11.34 -11.47
N HIS A 302 0.72 -10.98 -12.51
CA HIS A 302 1.42 -11.92 -13.37
C HIS A 302 2.53 -12.68 -12.62
N LEU A 303 2.57 -14.00 -12.79
CA LEU A 303 3.65 -14.86 -12.28
C LEU A 303 4.74 -14.99 -13.33
N PRO A 304 6.03 -14.85 -12.96
CA PRO A 304 7.12 -15.02 -13.90
C PRO A 304 7.17 -16.45 -14.41
N PHE A 305 7.58 -16.64 -15.66
CA PHE A 305 7.72 -17.95 -16.32
C PHE A 305 6.41 -18.73 -16.51
N ILE A 306 5.25 -18.17 -16.18
CA ILE A 306 3.96 -18.82 -16.38
C ILE A 306 3.13 -17.94 -17.31
N PRO A 307 2.83 -18.39 -18.55
CA PRO A 307 1.99 -17.61 -19.45
C PRO A 307 0.58 -17.51 -18.89
N ASP A 308 0.02 -16.30 -18.94
CA ASP A 308 -1.38 -16.08 -18.54
C ASP A 308 -2.31 -16.95 -19.40
N GLY A 309 -2.91 -17.93 -18.79
CA GLY A 309 -4.10 -18.75 -19.07
C GLY A 309 -4.63 -19.00 -20.49
N ALA A 310 -4.03 -18.47 -21.52
CA ALA A 310 -4.50 -18.64 -22.89
C ALA A 310 -3.35 -18.66 -23.91
N GLY A 311 -2.66 -19.78 -24.04
CA GLY A 311 -2.32 -20.26 -25.37
C GLY A 311 -1.07 -19.72 -26.06
N GLN A 312 -0.03 -19.22 -25.37
CA GLN A 312 1.27 -19.02 -26.02
C GLN A 312 2.42 -19.51 -25.14
N GLY A 313 2.86 -20.73 -25.38
CA GLY A 313 4.19 -21.21 -25.06
C GLY A 313 4.37 -21.96 -23.74
N GLY A 314 4.58 -23.26 -23.78
CA GLY A 314 5.53 -23.94 -22.92
C GLY A 314 5.04 -25.11 -22.07
N LEU A 315 3.90 -25.07 -21.41
CA LEU A 315 3.49 -26.16 -20.53
C LEU A 315 2.05 -26.58 -20.84
N THR A 316 1.89 -27.58 -21.70
CA THR A 316 0.58 -28.07 -22.21
C THR A 316 -0.41 -28.51 -21.13
N PHE A 317 0.05 -28.89 -19.94
CA PHE A 317 -0.84 -29.28 -18.84
C PHE A 317 -1.54 -28.07 -18.19
N LEU A 318 -1.02 -26.84 -18.32
CA LEU A 318 -1.63 -25.62 -17.78
C LEU A 318 -2.88 -25.19 -18.56
N HIS A 319 -3.02 -25.62 -19.82
CA HIS A 319 -4.22 -25.37 -20.65
C HIS A 319 -5.46 -26.12 -20.15
N ALA A 320 -5.28 -27.17 -19.35
CA ALA A 320 -6.36 -27.94 -18.77
C ALA A 320 -7.01 -27.27 -17.53
N ILE A 321 -6.40 -26.20 -17.02
CA ILE A 321 -6.89 -25.51 -15.79
C ILE A 321 -8.03 -24.56 -16.17
N PRO A 322 -9.19 -24.64 -15.51
CA PRO A 322 -10.31 -23.72 -15.74
C PRO A 322 -9.92 -22.25 -15.51
N SER A 323 -10.45 -21.34 -16.32
CA SER A 323 -10.14 -19.90 -16.25
C SER A 323 -10.39 -19.25 -14.89
N TRP A 324 -11.38 -19.73 -14.14
CA TRP A 324 -11.66 -19.22 -12.79
C TRP A 324 -10.56 -19.58 -11.77
N ILE A 325 -9.89 -20.74 -11.92
CA ILE A 325 -8.75 -21.12 -11.09
C ILE A 325 -7.57 -20.19 -11.37
N TRP A 326 -7.32 -19.88 -12.65
CA TRP A 326 -6.30 -18.90 -13.04
C TRP A 326 -6.58 -17.52 -12.43
N GLY A 327 -7.84 -17.07 -12.44
CA GLY A 327 -8.22 -15.84 -11.77
C GLY A 327 -7.87 -15.85 -10.27
N LEU A 328 -8.11 -16.96 -9.56
CA LEU A 328 -7.72 -17.11 -8.16
C LEU A 328 -6.19 -17.14 -7.96
N VAL A 329 -5.47 -17.85 -8.82
CA VAL A 329 -4.00 -17.90 -8.77
C VAL A 329 -3.42 -16.51 -8.95
N ASN A 330 -3.90 -15.72 -9.90
CA ASN A 330 -3.44 -14.36 -10.15
C ASN A 330 -3.74 -13.43 -8.97
N ILE A 331 -4.94 -13.52 -8.37
CA ILE A 331 -5.29 -12.75 -7.17
C ILE A 331 -4.36 -13.13 -6.00
N THR A 332 -4.15 -14.43 -5.76
CA THR A 332 -3.27 -14.87 -4.66
C THR A 332 -1.82 -14.49 -4.90
N ALA A 333 -1.34 -14.53 -6.14
CA ALA A 333 0.01 -14.10 -6.51
C ALA A 333 0.22 -12.61 -6.25
N PHE A 334 -0.77 -11.77 -6.59
CA PHE A 334 -0.74 -10.34 -6.30
C PHE A 334 -0.60 -10.07 -4.80
N PHE A 335 -1.50 -10.64 -3.99
CA PHE A 335 -1.46 -10.44 -2.55
C PHE A 335 -0.23 -11.07 -1.88
N ALA A 336 0.30 -12.17 -2.40
CA ALA A 336 1.56 -12.73 -1.94
C ALA A 336 2.74 -11.79 -2.15
N LYS A 337 2.85 -11.14 -3.33
CA LYS A 337 3.88 -10.12 -3.60
C LYS A 337 3.72 -8.91 -2.67
N VAL A 338 2.50 -8.43 -2.47
CA VAL A 338 2.22 -7.34 -1.52
C VAL A 338 2.64 -7.73 -0.11
N ALA A 339 2.32 -8.95 0.34
CA ALA A 339 2.73 -9.45 1.66
C ALA A 339 4.26 -9.52 1.82
N VAL A 340 4.99 -9.92 0.78
CA VAL A 340 6.47 -9.91 0.80
C VAL A 340 7.00 -8.47 0.97
N LEU A 341 6.45 -7.49 0.26
CA LEU A 341 6.85 -6.09 0.44
C LEU A 341 6.51 -5.56 1.83
N LEU A 342 5.34 -5.92 2.38
CA LEU A 342 4.98 -5.57 3.76
C LEU A 342 5.97 -6.17 4.77
N LEU A 343 6.45 -7.40 4.55
CA LEU A 343 7.52 -7.99 5.36
C LEU A 343 8.83 -7.20 5.24
N VAL A 344 9.16 -6.70 4.05
CA VAL A 344 10.32 -5.81 3.86
C VAL A 344 10.15 -4.51 4.64
N PHE A 345 8.95 -3.88 4.63
CA PHE A 345 8.64 -2.71 5.46
C PHE A 345 8.89 -2.97 6.95
N ILE A 346 8.39 -4.11 7.44
CA ILE A 346 8.58 -4.51 8.84
C ILE A 346 10.06 -4.75 9.14
N TRP A 347 10.79 -5.42 8.25
CA TRP A 347 12.21 -5.72 8.42
C TRP A 347 13.06 -4.44 8.47
N VAL A 348 12.85 -3.52 7.55
CA VAL A 348 13.53 -2.23 7.51
C VAL A 348 13.28 -1.43 8.79
N ARG A 349 12.04 -1.41 9.29
CA ARG A 349 11.68 -0.74 10.55
C ARG A 349 12.55 -1.18 11.75
N TRP A 350 12.92 -2.45 11.81
CA TRP A 350 13.66 -3.01 12.95
C TRP A 350 15.17 -3.13 12.75
N THR A 351 15.67 -2.74 11.57
CA THR A 351 17.10 -2.84 11.24
C THR A 351 17.78 -1.49 11.06
N LEU A 352 17.07 -0.47 10.57
CA LEU A 352 17.66 0.84 10.29
C LEU A 352 17.40 1.83 11.43
N PRO A 353 18.40 2.69 11.74
CA PRO A 353 18.20 3.78 12.69
C PRO A 353 17.34 4.89 12.10
N ARG A 354 16.71 5.70 12.97
CA ARG A 354 15.92 6.87 12.58
C ARG A 354 16.82 7.98 12.03
N PHE A 355 16.41 8.63 10.95
CA PHE A 355 17.07 9.81 10.42
C PHE A 355 16.77 11.05 11.26
N ARG A 356 17.69 12.04 11.24
CA ARG A 356 17.38 13.39 11.73
C ARG A 356 16.60 14.15 10.66
N TYR A 357 15.82 15.16 11.08
CA TYR A 357 14.99 15.96 10.18
C TYR A 357 15.80 16.63 9.06
N ASP A 358 16.96 17.21 9.37
CA ASP A 358 17.85 17.84 8.39
C ASP A 358 18.42 16.85 7.37
N GLN A 359 18.77 15.64 7.82
CA GLN A 359 19.25 14.57 6.93
C GLN A 359 18.14 14.08 6.00
N LEU A 360 16.94 13.91 6.54
CA LEU A 360 15.79 13.49 5.78
C LEU A 360 15.42 14.50 4.69
N MET A 361 15.34 15.79 5.03
CA MET A 361 15.04 16.84 4.04
C MET A 361 16.13 16.96 2.97
N LYS A 362 17.42 16.83 3.34
CA LYS A 362 18.52 16.77 2.37
C LYS A 362 18.42 15.54 1.45
N LEU A 363 18.09 14.37 2.00
CA LEU A 363 17.94 13.15 1.21
C LEU A 363 16.84 13.33 0.14
N GLY A 364 15.69 13.91 0.49
CA GLY A 364 14.60 14.17 -0.44
C GLY A 364 15.00 15.16 -1.54
N TRP A 365 15.41 16.36 -1.16
CA TRP A 365 15.61 17.46 -2.11
C TRP A 365 16.93 17.41 -2.89
N LEU A 366 18.05 17.06 -2.23
CA LEU A 366 19.37 17.10 -2.88
C LEU A 366 19.77 15.78 -3.56
N TYR A 367 19.20 14.65 -3.15
CA TYR A 367 19.59 13.36 -3.73
C TYR A 367 18.46 12.73 -4.53
N LEU A 368 17.33 12.40 -3.88
CA LEU A 368 16.28 11.65 -4.56
C LEU A 368 15.59 12.43 -5.68
N PHE A 369 15.34 13.72 -5.46
CA PHE A 369 14.73 14.59 -6.47
C PHE A 369 15.63 14.71 -7.71
N GLU A 370 16.92 15.00 -7.51
CA GLU A 370 17.87 15.13 -8.62
C GLU A 370 18.08 13.80 -9.36
N ILE A 371 18.25 12.70 -8.62
CA ILE A 371 18.40 11.37 -9.21
C ILE A 371 17.15 11.00 -10.04
N ALA A 372 15.95 11.23 -9.52
CA ALA A 372 14.72 10.95 -10.23
C ALA A 372 14.60 11.81 -11.52
N LEU A 373 14.95 13.09 -11.44
CA LEU A 373 14.93 14.00 -12.60
C LEU A 373 15.90 13.55 -13.69
N VAL A 374 17.17 13.30 -13.33
CA VAL A 374 18.19 12.81 -14.27
C VAL A 374 17.76 11.47 -14.89
N ASN A 375 17.17 10.60 -14.10
CA ASN A 375 16.71 9.29 -14.55
C ASN A 375 15.61 9.37 -15.62
N ILE A 376 14.72 10.38 -15.55
CA ILE A 376 13.72 10.63 -16.59
C ILE A 376 14.38 10.94 -17.93
N PHE A 377 15.36 11.87 -17.94
CA PHE A 377 16.09 12.21 -19.18
C PHE A 377 16.89 11.04 -19.72
N LEU A 378 17.52 10.25 -18.84
CA LEU A 378 18.25 9.03 -19.23
C LEU A 378 17.31 8.02 -19.88
N THR A 379 16.14 7.76 -19.29
CA THR A 379 15.13 6.84 -19.86
C THR A 379 14.63 7.35 -21.21
N ALA A 380 14.27 8.64 -21.30
CA ALA A 380 13.80 9.25 -22.55
C ALA A 380 14.87 9.18 -23.64
N GLY A 381 16.15 9.44 -23.31
CA GLY A 381 17.28 9.30 -24.22
C GLY A 381 17.42 7.89 -24.79
N ILE A 382 17.43 6.86 -23.90
CA ILE A 382 17.51 5.46 -24.31
C ILE A 382 16.36 5.10 -25.26
N LEU A 383 15.12 5.51 -24.91
CA LEU A 383 13.95 5.25 -25.77
C LEU A 383 14.02 5.94 -27.12
N ALA A 384 14.64 7.12 -27.21
CA ALA A 384 14.82 7.85 -28.46
C ALA A 384 15.86 7.16 -29.38
N PHE A 385 16.92 6.60 -28.79
CA PHE A 385 17.99 5.91 -29.57
C PHE A 385 17.67 4.44 -29.89
N THR A 386 16.71 3.82 -29.20
CA THR A 386 16.34 2.42 -29.41
C THR A 386 15.03 2.22 -30.18
N LYS A 387 14.49 3.32 -30.72
CA LYS A 387 13.42 3.27 -31.74
C LYS A 387 14.02 2.87 -33.07
#